data_27e766296679a5baa0c0c45f15b3dba9
#
_entry.id   27e766296679a5baa0c0c45f15b3dba9
#
_cell.length_a   1.000
_cell.length_b   1.000
_cell.length_c   1.000
_cell.angle_alpha   90.00
_cell.angle_beta   90.00
_cell.angle_gamma   90.00
#
_symmetry.space_group_name_H-M   'P 1'
#
loop_
_entity.id
_entity.type
_entity.pdbx_description
1 polymer ?
#
loop_
_entity_poly.entity_id
_entity_poly.type
_entity_poly.pdbx_seq_one_letter_code
_entity_poly.pdbx_strand_id
1 'polypeptide(L)'
;MGEIVAKLKKRTTSTATSDADLVERAHRLNRTVLEGRARVGSVRWVGNQNARWGSCTVSTADIRISDRLRQVPDYVLDAVLVHELTHTFIPDHSPEFWSWADKTPLAERARGYLEAYQRWG
;
A
#
# COMPACT_ATOMS: atom_id res chain seq x y z
N MET A 1 32.11 -5.38 -2.02
CA MET A 1 31.71 -4.56 -0.86
C MET A 1 30.51 -3.68 -1.15
N GLY A 2 30.50 -2.95 -2.25
CA GLY A 2 29.37 -2.12 -2.62
C GLY A 2 28.07 -2.91 -2.81
N GLU A 3 28.17 -4.14 -3.25
CA GLU A 3 27.00 -4.99 -3.45
C GLU A 3 26.27 -5.29 -2.16
N ILE A 4 26.97 -5.52 -1.08
CA ILE A 4 26.37 -5.80 0.22
C ILE A 4 25.61 -4.58 0.72
N VAL A 5 26.20 -3.39 0.56
CA VAL A 5 25.56 -2.14 0.98
C VAL A 5 24.28 -1.91 0.14
N ALA A 6 24.36 -2.14 -1.18
CA ALA A 6 23.22 -1.98 -2.06
C ALA A 6 22.06 -2.92 -1.67
N LYS A 7 22.39 -4.18 -1.31
CA LYS A 7 21.38 -5.13 -0.86
C LYS A 7 20.70 -4.70 0.43
N LEU A 8 21.49 -4.15 1.37
CA LEU A 8 20.93 -3.65 2.62
C LEU A 8 19.99 -2.49 2.39
N LYS A 9 20.36 -1.58 1.49
CA LYS A 9 19.49 -0.46 1.13
C LYS A 9 18.18 -0.95 0.51
N LYS A 10 18.25 -1.97 -0.34
CA LYS A 10 17.06 -2.52 -0.98
C LYS A 10 16.09 -3.14 0.01
N ARG A 11 16.57 -3.65 1.15
CA ARG A 11 15.72 -4.25 2.18
C ARG A 11 14.84 -3.22 2.89
N THR A 12 15.22 -1.95 2.88
CA THR A 12 14.48 -0.90 3.57
C THR A 12 13.61 -0.07 2.64
N THR A 13 13.61 -0.38 1.34
CA THR A 13 12.80 0.34 0.36
C THR A 13 11.85 -0.62 -0.34
N SER A 14 10.76 -0.07 -0.83
CA SER A 14 9.79 -0.81 -1.60
C SER A 14 10.36 -1.18 -2.96
N THR A 15 10.00 -2.37 -3.48
CA THR A 15 10.44 -2.81 -4.79
C THR A 15 9.57 -2.26 -5.92
N ALA A 16 8.42 -1.69 -5.59
CA ALA A 16 7.55 -1.06 -6.58
C ALA A 16 8.08 0.36 -6.83
N THR A 17 8.65 0.60 -8.02
CA THR A 17 9.27 1.88 -8.34
C THR A 17 8.49 2.70 -9.37
N SER A 18 7.66 2.06 -10.19
CA SER A 18 6.86 2.72 -11.22
C SER A 18 5.37 2.56 -10.91
N ASP A 19 4.55 3.30 -11.63
CA ASP A 19 3.09 3.13 -11.54
C ASP A 19 2.68 1.75 -12.03
N ALA A 20 3.34 1.23 -13.07
CA ALA A 20 3.09 -0.11 -13.55
C ALA A 20 3.37 -1.16 -12.49
N ASP A 21 4.44 -0.99 -11.72
CA ASP A 21 4.76 -1.89 -10.60
C ASP A 21 3.64 -1.87 -9.54
N LEU A 22 3.07 -0.68 -9.26
CA LEU A 22 1.96 -0.57 -8.32
C LEU A 22 0.72 -1.30 -8.82
N VAL A 23 0.40 -1.15 -10.10
CA VAL A 23 -0.76 -1.81 -10.69
C VAL A 23 -0.61 -3.32 -10.61
N GLU A 24 0.55 -3.84 -10.99
CA GLU A 24 0.82 -5.27 -10.92
C GLU A 24 0.71 -5.80 -9.49
N ARG A 25 1.28 -5.04 -8.55
CA ARG A 25 1.23 -5.39 -7.14
C ARG A 25 -0.20 -5.38 -6.61
N ALA A 26 -0.99 -4.39 -7.02
CA ALA A 26 -2.40 -4.29 -6.65
C ALA A 26 -3.19 -5.50 -7.14
N HIS A 27 -2.97 -5.93 -8.37
CA HIS A 27 -3.63 -7.12 -8.90
C HIS A 27 -3.27 -8.36 -8.11
N ARG A 28 -1.99 -8.52 -7.77
CA ARG A 28 -1.54 -9.66 -6.97
C ARG A 28 -2.18 -9.67 -5.59
N LEU A 29 -2.20 -8.52 -4.92
CA LEU A 29 -2.80 -8.41 -3.58
C LEU A 29 -4.31 -8.63 -3.63
N ASN A 30 -4.97 -8.19 -4.69
CA ASN A 30 -6.38 -8.47 -4.86
C ASN A 30 -6.64 -9.98 -4.92
N ARG A 31 -5.81 -10.72 -5.65
CA ARG A 31 -5.96 -12.17 -5.76
C ARG A 31 -5.62 -12.89 -4.47
N THR A 32 -4.52 -12.50 -3.82
CA THR A 32 -3.96 -13.27 -2.70
C THR A 32 -4.52 -12.88 -1.34
N VAL A 33 -4.99 -11.66 -1.19
CA VAL A 33 -5.49 -11.14 0.10
C VAL A 33 -7.00 -10.90 0.07
N LEU A 34 -7.50 -10.33 -1.02
CA LEU A 34 -8.88 -9.85 -1.11
C LEU A 34 -9.80 -10.78 -1.92
N GLU A 35 -9.32 -11.95 -2.30
CA GLU A 35 -10.11 -12.97 -3.00
C GLU A 35 -10.76 -12.45 -4.28
N GLY A 36 -10.11 -11.49 -4.93
CA GLY A 36 -10.61 -10.91 -6.18
C GLY A 36 -11.74 -9.92 -6.02
N ARG A 37 -12.08 -9.52 -4.82
CA ARG A 37 -13.23 -8.65 -4.57
C ARG A 37 -13.00 -7.19 -4.94
N ALA A 38 -11.76 -6.74 -4.97
CA ALA A 38 -11.45 -5.35 -5.27
C ALA A 38 -11.52 -5.10 -6.78
N ARG A 39 -11.79 -3.84 -7.13
CA ARG A 39 -11.64 -3.37 -8.50
C ARG A 39 -10.30 -2.65 -8.58
N VAL A 40 -9.55 -2.93 -9.63
CA VAL A 40 -8.27 -2.26 -9.86
C VAL A 40 -8.44 -1.36 -11.08
N GLY A 41 -8.72 -0.08 -10.84
CA GLY A 41 -8.79 0.90 -11.90
C GLY A 41 -7.40 1.42 -12.23
N SER A 42 -7.04 2.59 -11.72
CA SER A 42 -5.69 3.11 -11.85
C SER A 42 -5.01 3.11 -10.49
N VAL A 43 -3.71 2.84 -10.45
CA VAL A 43 -2.92 2.92 -9.23
C VAL A 43 -1.63 3.65 -9.57
N ARG A 44 -1.32 4.74 -8.86
CA ARG A 44 -0.17 5.57 -9.20
C ARG A 44 0.45 6.22 -7.98
N TRP A 45 1.72 6.53 -8.11
CA TRP A 45 2.44 7.32 -7.14
C TRP A 45 2.07 8.80 -7.30
N VAL A 46 1.92 9.51 -6.17
CA VAL A 46 1.66 10.96 -6.19
C VAL A 46 2.53 11.64 -5.13
N GLY A 47 2.92 12.87 -5.43
CA GLY A 47 3.81 13.64 -4.57
C GLY A 47 3.13 14.58 -3.61
N ASN A 48 1.80 14.70 -3.66
CA ASN A 48 1.08 15.73 -2.91
C ASN A 48 0.22 15.20 -1.76
N GLN A 49 0.48 13.96 -1.31
CA GLN A 49 -0.24 13.35 -0.19
C GLN A 49 0.58 13.54 1.08
N ASN A 50 0.34 14.61 1.81
CA ASN A 50 1.08 14.91 3.04
C ASN A 50 0.36 14.43 4.30
N ALA A 51 -0.96 14.39 4.29
CA ALA A 51 -1.77 13.98 5.43
C ALA A 51 -2.20 12.52 5.37
N ARG A 52 -2.04 11.87 4.23
CA ARG A 52 -2.47 10.49 4.01
C ARG A 52 -1.36 9.68 3.35
N TRP A 53 -1.39 8.37 3.59
CA TRP A 53 -0.48 7.45 2.89
C TRP A 53 -1.02 7.06 1.52
N GLY A 54 -2.33 7.12 1.35
CA GLY A 54 -2.99 6.83 0.08
C GLY A 54 -4.41 7.33 0.06
N SER A 55 -5.06 7.23 -1.09
CA SER A 55 -6.47 7.58 -1.24
C SER A 55 -7.09 6.76 -2.36
N CYS A 56 -8.41 6.64 -2.32
CA CYS A 56 -9.18 5.90 -3.31
C CYS A 56 -10.43 6.69 -3.69
N THR A 57 -10.64 6.89 -4.99
CA THR A 57 -11.91 7.39 -5.49
C THR A 57 -12.78 6.17 -5.79
N VAL A 58 -13.79 5.94 -4.96
CA VAL A 58 -14.58 4.71 -5.00
C VAL A 58 -15.25 4.50 -6.35
N SER A 59 -15.82 5.56 -6.91
CA SER A 59 -16.59 5.45 -8.16
C SER A 59 -15.74 5.00 -9.35
N THR A 60 -14.47 5.36 -9.39
CA THR A 60 -13.57 5.04 -10.51
C THR A 60 -12.54 3.97 -10.16
N ALA A 61 -12.42 3.62 -8.88
CA ALA A 61 -11.35 2.75 -8.37
C ALA A 61 -9.95 3.33 -8.69
N ASP A 62 -9.84 4.66 -8.69
CA ASP A 62 -8.57 5.34 -8.87
C ASP A 62 -7.87 5.43 -7.52
N ILE A 63 -6.70 4.81 -7.40
CA ILE A 63 -5.94 4.73 -6.17
C ILE A 63 -4.66 5.54 -6.32
N ARG A 64 -4.38 6.37 -5.34
CA ARG A 64 -3.18 7.20 -5.30
C ARG A 64 -2.37 6.85 -4.06
N ILE A 65 -1.08 6.63 -4.24
CA ILE A 65 -0.16 6.20 -3.18
C ILE A 65 0.91 7.27 -3.01
N SER A 66 1.12 7.70 -1.77
CA SER A 66 2.12 8.73 -1.46
C SER A 66 3.53 8.28 -1.86
N ASP A 67 4.28 9.16 -2.51
CA ASP A 67 5.68 8.93 -2.84
C ASP A 67 6.53 8.61 -1.61
N ARG A 68 6.10 9.01 -0.41
CA ARG A 68 6.80 8.68 0.82
C ARG A 68 6.88 7.17 1.05
N LEU A 69 5.98 6.40 0.46
CA LEU A 69 5.98 4.95 0.60
C LEU A 69 6.95 4.25 -0.36
N ARG A 70 7.72 5.00 -1.15
CA ARG A 70 8.81 4.42 -1.92
C ARG A 70 9.96 3.96 -1.02
N GLN A 71 10.03 4.49 0.20
CA GLN A 71 11.14 4.27 1.12
C GLN A 71 10.80 3.33 2.27
N VAL A 72 9.65 2.70 2.24
CA VAL A 72 9.25 1.76 3.30
C VAL A 72 9.39 0.32 2.79
N PRO A 73 9.48 -0.66 3.71
CA PRO A 73 9.49 -2.06 3.32
C PRO A 73 8.22 -2.46 2.57
N ASP A 74 8.33 -3.51 1.76
CA ASP A 74 7.20 -3.97 0.93
C ASP A 74 5.95 -4.29 1.74
N TYR A 75 6.08 -4.88 2.92
CA TYR A 75 4.91 -5.23 3.71
C TYR A 75 4.12 -3.99 4.15
N VAL A 76 4.78 -2.86 4.31
CA VAL A 76 4.14 -1.59 4.68
C VAL A 76 3.38 -1.03 3.48
N LEU A 77 4.02 -1.02 2.31
CA LEU A 77 3.36 -0.59 1.08
C LEU A 77 2.15 -1.49 0.80
N ASP A 78 2.30 -2.80 0.96
CA ASP A 78 1.21 -3.74 0.73
C ASP A 78 0.01 -3.46 1.64
N ALA A 79 0.26 -3.11 2.90
CA ALA A 79 -0.82 -2.80 3.83
C ALA A 79 -1.61 -1.57 3.37
N VAL A 80 -0.94 -0.55 2.87
CA VAL A 80 -1.62 0.64 2.35
C VAL A 80 -2.39 0.31 1.08
N LEU A 81 -1.79 -0.46 0.18
CA LEU A 81 -2.48 -0.88 -1.05
C LEU A 81 -3.73 -1.68 -0.74
N VAL A 82 -3.65 -2.64 0.18
CA VAL A 82 -4.82 -3.44 0.57
C VAL A 82 -5.89 -2.57 1.20
N HIS A 83 -5.50 -1.59 2.01
CA HIS A 83 -6.43 -0.63 2.60
C HIS A 83 -7.23 0.10 1.50
N GLU A 84 -6.53 0.66 0.52
CA GLU A 84 -7.20 1.41 -0.55
C GLU A 84 -7.99 0.49 -1.48
N LEU A 85 -7.47 -0.69 -1.78
CA LEU A 85 -8.20 -1.67 -2.58
C LEU A 85 -9.50 -2.10 -1.90
N THR A 86 -9.49 -2.25 -0.59
CA THR A 86 -10.68 -2.63 0.16
C THR A 86 -11.76 -1.55 0.03
N HIS A 87 -11.37 -0.28 -0.06
CA HIS A 87 -12.33 0.81 -0.29
C HIS A 87 -13.05 0.71 -1.63
N THR A 88 -12.54 -0.05 -2.59
CA THR A 88 -13.25 -0.20 -3.86
C THR A 88 -14.54 -1.00 -3.73
N PHE A 89 -14.71 -1.76 -2.64
CA PHE A 89 -15.94 -2.52 -2.39
C PHE A 89 -16.52 -2.30 -0.98
N ILE A 90 -15.80 -1.64 -0.08
CA ILE A 90 -16.33 -1.23 1.23
C ILE A 90 -15.87 0.20 1.48
N PRO A 91 -16.75 1.19 1.24
CA PRO A 91 -16.33 2.61 1.29
C PRO A 91 -16.06 3.14 2.69
N ASP A 92 -16.64 2.56 3.73
CA ASP A 92 -16.47 3.04 5.10
C ASP A 92 -15.44 2.18 5.86
N HIS A 93 -15.07 2.64 7.06
CA HIS A 93 -14.15 1.91 7.94
C HIS A 93 -14.95 1.05 8.95
N SER A 94 -15.95 0.34 8.46
CA SER A 94 -16.77 -0.58 9.26
C SER A 94 -15.95 -1.77 9.76
N PRO A 95 -16.48 -2.57 10.70
CA PRO A 95 -15.83 -3.83 11.07
C PRO A 95 -15.60 -4.76 9.88
N GLU A 96 -16.50 -4.75 8.91
CA GLU A 96 -16.32 -5.55 7.68
C GLU A 96 -15.09 -5.06 6.90
N PHE A 97 -14.90 -3.74 6.78
CA PHE A 97 -13.72 -3.19 6.13
C PHE A 97 -12.45 -3.75 6.78
N TRP A 98 -12.36 -3.65 8.10
CA TRP A 98 -11.16 -4.10 8.81
C TRP A 98 -10.96 -5.60 8.72
N SER A 99 -12.05 -6.38 8.63
CA SER A 99 -11.92 -7.82 8.44
C SER A 99 -11.19 -8.17 7.14
N TRP A 100 -11.32 -7.35 6.12
CA TRP A 100 -10.58 -7.52 4.87
C TRP A 100 -9.19 -6.89 4.92
N ALA A 101 -9.10 -5.66 5.36
CA ALA A 101 -7.83 -4.92 5.37
C ALA A 101 -6.79 -5.59 6.27
N ASP A 102 -7.22 -6.16 7.38
CA ASP A 102 -6.30 -6.81 8.33
C ASP A 102 -5.86 -8.20 7.87
N LYS A 103 -6.34 -8.69 6.74
CA LYS A 103 -5.85 -9.95 6.15
C LYS A 103 -4.46 -9.82 5.55
N THR A 104 -4.02 -8.60 5.27
CA THR A 104 -2.67 -8.41 4.74
C THR A 104 -1.64 -8.92 5.76
N PRO A 105 -0.59 -9.64 5.32
CA PRO A 105 0.44 -10.10 6.23
C PRO A 105 1.08 -8.95 6.98
N LEU A 106 1.35 -9.14 8.28
CA LEU A 106 2.01 -8.15 9.13
C LEU A 106 1.23 -6.83 9.25
N ALA A 107 -0.10 -6.89 9.20
CA ALA A 107 -0.94 -5.69 9.24
C ALA A 107 -0.67 -4.81 10.46
N GLU A 108 -0.54 -5.40 11.65
CA GLU A 108 -0.25 -4.65 12.86
C GLU A 108 1.13 -4.01 12.84
N ARG A 109 2.12 -4.74 12.33
CA ARG A 109 3.48 -4.21 12.22
C ARG A 109 3.53 -3.05 11.24
N ALA A 110 2.79 -3.16 10.13
CA ALA A 110 2.71 -2.09 9.14
C ALA A 110 2.07 -0.84 9.74
N ARG A 111 1.03 -1.01 10.53
CA ARG A 111 0.36 0.10 11.21
C ARG A 111 1.30 0.81 12.15
N GLY A 112 2.06 0.06 12.96
CA GLY A 112 3.06 0.63 13.85
C GLY A 112 4.17 1.35 13.11
N TYR A 113 4.63 0.77 11.99
CA TYR A 113 5.64 1.40 11.15
C TYR A 113 5.16 2.75 10.64
N LEU A 114 3.94 2.80 10.12
CA LEU A 114 3.37 4.04 9.57
C LEU A 114 3.17 5.11 10.63
N GLU A 115 2.76 4.74 11.83
CA GLU A 115 2.64 5.67 12.94
C GLU A 115 3.99 6.30 13.28
N ALA A 116 5.02 5.47 13.37
CA ALA A 116 6.38 5.97 13.67
C ALA A 116 6.90 6.82 12.52
N TYR A 117 6.68 6.39 11.29
CA TYR A 117 7.14 7.11 10.11
C TYR A 117 6.47 8.48 9.99
N GLN A 118 5.17 8.54 10.27
CA GLN A 118 4.43 9.80 10.27
C GLN A 118 5.01 10.78 11.29
N ARG A 119 5.41 10.27 12.46
CA ARG A 119 5.92 11.10 13.55
C ARG A 119 7.37 11.53 13.33
N TRP A 120 8.21 10.64 12.85
CA TRP A 120 9.66 10.85 12.80
C TRP A 120 10.22 10.99 11.39
N GLY A 121 9.52 10.52 10.39
CA GLY A 121 9.92 10.60 8.99
C GLY A 121 9.39 11.84 8.34
#